data_01cdef766edb05ece2b81164a0168ce2
#
_entry.id   01cdef766edb05ece2b81164a0168ce2
#
_cell.length_a   1.000
_cell.length_b   1.000
_cell.length_c   1.000
_cell.angle_alpha   90.00
_cell.angle_beta   90.00
_cell.angle_gamma   90.00
#
_symmetry.space_group_name_H-M   'P 1'
#
loop_
_entity.id
_entity.type
_entity.pdbx_description
1 polymer ?
#
loop_
_entity_poly.entity_id
_entity_poly.type
_entity_poly.pdbx_seq_one_letter_code
_entity_poly.pdbx_strand_id
1 'polypeptide(L)'
;MKLKLIALLVGCAGLVDGQTITDSAHVEVYITPYYNSKGPAIDVGPFSSGLAAKNETEFVATIAKMKKSWDTLNFAETYVAAIRLYDLGFRKESIHWFYSAQYRGRLFASLIDRDKMGSMGDPGFELFQAQNAFQQLVGPYINGYAFGDIDHLVPIIERVQREGKIVPDLTKIYPRVTFKPKSEWEAANRGLNEGLTKLLVTLKNEKASIKQQRIEHGMEAKFSKLPSKDLPK
;
A
#
# COMPACT_ATOMS: atom_id res chain seq x y z
N MET A 1 4.02 6.14 -26.81
CA MET A 1 2.60 5.90 -26.45
C MET A 1 2.38 4.72 -25.50
N LYS A 2 3.41 4.12 -24.86
CA LYS A 2 3.30 2.94 -23.95
C LYS A 2 3.30 3.25 -22.46
N LEU A 3 3.56 4.50 -22.08
CA LEU A 3 3.74 4.90 -20.65
C LEU A 3 2.45 4.98 -19.84
N LYS A 4 1.26 5.05 -20.49
CA LYS A 4 -0.03 5.22 -19.79
C LYS A 4 -0.53 3.98 -19.04
N LEU A 5 0.03 2.79 -19.29
CA LEU A 5 -0.45 1.55 -18.68
C LEU A 5 0.11 1.31 -17.27
N ILE A 6 1.33 1.78 -17.00
CA ILE A 6 1.96 1.67 -15.66
C ILE A 6 1.23 2.59 -14.66
N ALA A 7 0.75 3.75 -15.14
CA ALA A 7 0.01 4.70 -14.31
C ALA A 7 -1.32 4.15 -13.76
N LEU A 8 -1.94 3.19 -14.44
CA LEU A 8 -3.25 2.66 -14.03
C LEU A 8 -3.17 1.62 -12.89
N LEU A 9 -2.04 0.93 -12.77
CA LEU A 9 -1.86 -0.13 -11.75
C LEU A 9 -1.01 0.30 -10.56
N VAL A 10 -0.04 1.17 -10.81
CA VAL A 10 0.88 1.66 -9.76
C VAL A 10 0.36 2.98 -9.17
N GLY A 11 -0.79 3.50 -9.64
CA GLY A 11 -1.31 4.79 -9.21
C GLY A 11 -0.19 5.82 -9.07
N CYS A 12 0.09 6.53 -10.18
CA CYS A 12 1.12 7.57 -10.25
C CYS A 12 2.56 7.08 -10.36
N ALA A 13 2.93 6.61 -11.56
CA ALA A 13 4.17 7.11 -12.15
C ALA A 13 3.89 8.44 -12.94
N GLY A 14 2.69 9.00 -12.80
CA GLY A 14 2.45 10.40 -13.10
C GLY A 14 2.91 11.18 -11.90
N LEU A 15 3.99 11.93 -12.03
CA LEU A 15 4.31 13.06 -11.17
C LEU A 15 2.99 13.79 -10.88
N VAL A 16 2.45 13.63 -9.69
CA VAL A 16 1.55 14.64 -9.15
C VAL A 16 2.50 15.83 -8.98
N ASP A 17 2.45 16.77 -9.91
CA ASP A 17 3.09 18.05 -9.75
C ASP A 17 2.67 18.60 -8.37
N GLY A 18 3.57 18.57 -7.41
CA GLY A 18 3.32 19.16 -6.12
C GLY A 18 3.98 18.52 -4.90
N GLN A 19 4.26 17.22 -4.86
CA GLN A 19 4.88 16.64 -3.68
C GLN A 19 6.40 16.49 -3.88
N THR A 20 7.17 17.46 -3.42
CA THR A 20 8.63 17.34 -3.36
C THR A 20 9.00 16.43 -2.18
N ILE A 21 9.53 15.23 -2.47
CA ILE A 21 10.08 14.36 -1.44
C ILE A 21 11.37 15.02 -0.92
N THR A 22 11.32 15.55 0.30
CA THR A 22 12.46 16.20 0.98
C THR A 22 13.28 15.20 1.76
N ASP A 23 12.66 14.21 2.38
CA ASP A 23 13.30 13.09 3.06
C ASP A 23 12.78 11.77 2.50
N SER A 24 13.62 11.07 1.71
CA SER A 24 13.26 9.77 1.14
C SER A 24 13.32 8.61 2.14
N ALA A 25 13.89 8.82 3.33
CA ALA A 25 14.03 7.80 4.36
C ALA A 25 12.76 7.63 5.21
N HIS A 26 11.91 8.65 5.27
CA HIS A 26 10.66 8.65 6.03
C HIS A 26 9.48 9.04 5.17
N VAL A 27 8.34 8.40 5.39
CA VAL A 27 7.10 8.71 4.69
C VAL A 27 6.41 9.88 5.35
N GLU A 28 6.40 11.04 4.69
CA GLU A 28 5.67 12.23 5.15
C GLU A 28 4.19 12.10 4.77
N VAL A 29 3.39 11.58 5.68
CA VAL A 29 1.96 11.33 5.50
C VAL A 29 1.16 11.98 6.60
N TYR A 30 0.06 12.61 6.23
CA TYR A 30 -0.91 13.17 7.15
C TYR A 30 -2.32 12.72 6.76
N ILE A 31 -2.76 11.60 7.32
CA ILE A 31 -4.10 11.04 7.11
C ILE A 31 -4.77 10.88 8.48
N THR A 32 -5.40 11.93 8.94
CA THR A 32 -6.15 11.91 10.19
C THR A 32 -7.48 11.14 9.99
N PRO A 33 -7.85 10.21 10.88
CA PRO A 33 -7.20 9.89 12.16
C PRO A 33 -6.14 8.78 12.09
N TYR A 34 -5.88 8.21 10.89
CA TYR A 34 -5.14 6.94 10.78
C TYR A 34 -3.64 7.07 11.04
N TYR A 35 -3.00 8.09 10.50
CA TYR A 35 -1.56 8.24 10.63
C TYR A 35 -1.11 9.69 10.53
N ASN A 36 -0.11 10.04 11.33
CA ASN A 36 0.59 11.31 11.24
C ASN A 36 2.11 11.10 11.48
N SER A 37 2.93 11.29 10.44
CA SER A 37 4.38 11.15 10.52
C SER A 37 5.04 12.19 11.46
N LYS A 38 4.38 13.32 11.71
CA LYS A 38 4.89 14.42 12.55
C LYS A 38 4.33 14.39 13.98
N GLY A 39 3.48 13.42 14.30
CA GLY A 39 2.84 13.32 15.62
C GLY A 39 2.50 11.88 16.02
N PRO A 40 1.97 11.68 17.23
CA PRO A 40 1.69 10.36 17.77
C PRO A 40 0.39 9.72 17.25
N ALA A 41 -0.36 10.39 16.35
CA ALA A 41 -1.66 9.92 15.93
C ALA A 41 -1.55 8.71 15.00
N ILE A 42 -1.82 7.53 15.55
CA ILE A 42 -2.06 6.28 14.83
C ILE A 42 -3.35 5.71 15.38
N ASP A 43 -4.36 5.59 14.51
CA ASP A 43 -5.66 5.00 14.88
C ASP A 43 -6.06 3.93 13.86
N VAL A 44 -5.61 2.72 14.11
CA VAL A 44 -5.90 1.52 13.31
C VAL A 44 -6.33 0.37 14.24
N GLY A 45 -7.28 0.67 15.14
CA GLY A 45 -7.87 -0.32 16.04
C GLY A 45 -6.86 -0.95 17.02
N PRO A 46 -6.88 -2.28 17.21
CA PRO A 46 -6.14 -2.95 18.28
C PRO A 46 -4.61 -2.89 18.11
N PHE A 47 -4.12 -2.51 16.95
CA PHE A 47 -2.69 -2.43 16.65
C PHE A 47 -2.10 -1.02 16.83
N SER A 48 -2.93 -0.02 17.14
CA SER A 48 -2.53 1.39 17.18
C SER A 48 -1.35 1.65 18.11
N SER A 49 -1.40 1.18 19.36
CA SER A 49 -0.35 1.40 20.35
C SER A 49 0.98 0.76 19.93
N GLY A 50 0.92 -0.48 19.48
CA GLY A 50 2.13 -1.20 19.06
C GLY A 50 2.75 -0.64 17.76
N LEU A 51 1.94 -0.17 16.82
CA LEU A 51 2.43 0.52 15.63
C LEU A 51 3.02 1.90 15.96
N ALA A 52 2.50 2.59 16.97
CA ALA A 52 3.03 3.84 17.48
C ALA A 52 4.27 3.66 18.37
N ALA A 53 4.60 2.42 18.78
CA ALA A 53 5.67 2.15 19.72
C ALA A 53 7.02 2.73 19.25
N LYS A 54 7.74 3.35 20.19
CA LYS A 54 9.12 3.83 19.96
C LYS A 54 10.14 2.70 20.13
N ASN A 55 9.79 1.67 20.88
CA ASN A 55 10.62 0.49 21.10
C ASN A 55 10.46 -0.48 19.92
N GLU A 56 11.56 -0.78 19.24
CA GLU A 56 11.58 -1.68 18.08
C GLU A 56 11.09 -3.10 18.42
N THR A 57 11.40 -3.62 19.61
CA THR A 57 10.96 -4.96 20.03
C THR A 57 9.44 -5.03 20.13
N GLU A 58 8.80 -4.02 20.70
CA GLU A 58 7.35 -3.93 20.79
C GLU A 58 6.71 -3.79 19.42
N PHE A 59 7.29 -2.97 18.56
CA PHE A 59 6.85 -2.83 17.17
C PHE A 59 6.93 -4.15 16.42
N VAL A 60 8.07 -4.85 16.48
CA VAL A 60 8.27 -6.15 15.81
C VAL A 60 7.27 -7.20 16.34
N ALA A 61 7.04 -7.24 17.65
CA ALA A 61 6.02 -8.11 18.23
C ALA A 61 4.61 -7.79 17.70
N THR A 62 4.31 -6.52 17.47
CA THR A 62 3.03 -6.09 16.88
C THR A 62 2.92 -6.54 15.43
N ILE A 63 3.95 -6.37 14.63
CA ILE A 63 3.97 -6.88 13.25
C ILE A 63 3.78 -8.41 13.21
N ALA A 64 4.40 -9.15 14.15
CA ALA A 64 4.19 -10.59 14.27
C ALA A 64 2.74 -10.96 14.61
N LYS A 65 2.07 -10.18 15.49
CA LYS A 65 0.63 -10.35 15.77
C LYS A 65 -0.22 -10.05 14.53
N MET A 66 0.07 -8.96 13.84
CA MET A 66 -0.65 -8.61 12.59
C MET A 66 -0.50 -9.70 11.53
N LYS A 67 0.69 -10.29 11.37
CA LYS A 67 0.89 -11.44 10.45
C LYS A 67 0.00 -12.63 10.78
N LYS A 68 -0.27 -12.90 12.06
CA LYS A 68 -1.19 -13.96 12.48
C LYS A 68 -2.65 -13.64 12.17
N SER A 69 -3.00 -12.38 12.07
CA SER A 69 -4.34 -11.88 11.75
C SER A 69 -4.46 -11.43 10.29
N TRP A 70 -3.55 -11.88 9.42
CA TRP A 70 -3.39 -11.37 8.05
C TRP A 70 -4.69 -11.26 7.27
N ASP A 71 -5.54 -12.30 7.32
CA ASP A 71 -6.77 -12.37 6.51
C ASP A 71 -7.88 -11.42 6.98
N THR A 72 -7.77 -10.90 8.20
CA THR A 72 -8.75 -9.99 8.80
C THR A 72 -8.31 -8.54 8.84
N LEU A 73 -7.04 -8.25 8.48
CA LEU A 73 -6.54 -6.89 8.43
C LEU A 73 -7.27 -6.07 7.36
N ASN A 74 -7.67 -4.86 7.71
CA ASN A 74 -8.16 -3.89 6.75
C ASN A 74 -7.01 -3.19 6.00
N PHE A 75 -7.32 -2.43 4.95
CA PHE A 75 -6.30 -1.75 4.17
C PHE A 75 -5.56 -0.67 4.97
N ALA A 76 -6.24 0.05 5.88
CA ALA A 76 -5.62 1.12 6.66
C ALA A 76 -4.57 0.57 7.64
N GLU A 77 -4.92 -0.51 8.36
CA GLU A 77 -3.97 -1.24 9.21
C GLU A 77 -2.73 -1.67 8.43
N THR A 78 -2.95 -2.20 7.23
CA THR A 78 -1.87 -2.70 6.37
C THR A 78 -1.01 -1.56 5.81
N TYR A 79 -1.61 -0.43 5.42
CA TYR A 79 -0.86 0.77 5.00
C TYR A 79 -0.02 1.36 6.13
N VAL A 80 -0.61 1.51 7.33
CA VAL A 80 0.12 2.06 8.48
C VAL A 80 1.28 1.15 8.87
N ALA A 81 1.09 -0.17 8.85
CA ALA A 81 2.19 -1.11 9.05
C ALA A 81 3.29 -0.93 7.99
N ALA A 82 2.94 -0.77 6.71
CA ALA A 82 3.91 -0.53 5.64
C ALA A 82 4.71 0.75 5.86
N ILE A 83 4.05 1.85 6.23
CA ILE A 83 4.69 3.14 6.54
C ILE A 83 5.67 2.98 7.69
N ARG A 84 5.23 2.38 8.80
CA ARG A 84 6.08 2.20 9.98
C ARG A 84 7.26 1.28 9.74
N LEU A 85 7.07 0.21 8.99
CA LEU A 85 8.18 -0.67 8.55
C LEU A 85 9.19 0.11 7.71
N TYR A 86 8.73 0.95 6.79
CA TYR A 86 9.60 1.79 5.95
C TYR A 86 10.41 2.76 6.80
N ASP A 87 9.76 3.53 7.66
CA ASP A 87 10.36 4.56 8.53
C ASP A 87 11.38 3.97 9.51
N LEU A 88 11.11 2.78 10.04
CA LEU A 88 12.01 2.07 10.95
C LEU A 88 13.13 1.30 10.22
N GLY A 89 13.22 1.41 8.90
CA GLY A 89 14.28 0.83 8.09
C GLY A 89 14.07 -0.63 7.66
N PHE A 90 12.91 -1.23 7.90
CA PHE A 90 12.53 -2.55 7.38
C PHE A 90 11.95 -2.44 5.96
N ARG A 91 12.65 -1.71 5.07
CA ARG A 91 12.11 -1.25 3.78
C ARG A 91 11.73 -2.37 2.84
N LYS A 92 12.51 -3.46 2.78
CA LYS A 92 12.18 -4.64 1.97
C LYS A 92 10.87 -5.29 2.40
N GLU A 93 10.66 -5.44 3.71
CA GLU A 93 9.40 -5.96 4.25
C GLU A 93 8.24 -5.01 3.97
N SER A 94 8.45 -3.69 4.08
CA SER A 94 7.40 -2.68 3.85
C SER A 94 6.79 -2.78 2.44
N ILE A 95 7.55 -3.22 1.42
CA ILE A 95 7.07 -3.37 0.05
C ILE A 95 5.90 -4.35 -0.01
N HIS A 96 6.03 -5.54 0.61
CA HIS A 96 4.95 -6.53 0.63
C HIS A 96 3.69 -5.97 1.31
N TRP A 97 3.85 -5.33 2.48
CA TRP A 97 2.73 -4.71 3.20
C TRP A 97 2.04 -3.63 2.38
N PHE A 98 2.82 -2.79 1.71
CA PHE A 98 2.29 -1.71 0.88
C PHE A 98 1.49 -2.23 -0.32
N TYR A 99 2.02 -3.19 -1.08
CA TYR A 99 1.30 -3.72 -2.23
C TYR A 99 0.06 -4.54 -1.82
N SER A 100 0.13 -5.22 -0.67
CA SER A 100 -1.03 -5.87 -0.08
C SER A 100 -2.09 -4.85 0.36
N ALA A 101 -1.68 -3.72 0.96
CA ALA A 101 -2.58 -2.63 1.31
C ALA A 101 -3.24 -2.01 0.07
N GLN A 102 -2.47 -1.77 -0.99
CA GLN A 102 -3.01 -1.29 -2.27
C GLN A 102 -4.03 -2.26 -2.86
N TYR A 103 -3.74 -3.55 -2.85
CA TYR A 103 -4.65 -4.57 -3.36
C TYR A 103 -5.97 -4.56 -2.58
N ARG A 104 -5.90 -4.62 -1.24
CA ARG A 104 -7.06 -4.59 -0.33
C ARG A 104 -7.86 -3.30 -0.49
N GLY A 105 -7.19 -2.15 -0.55
CA GLY A 105 -7.83 -0.85 -0.70
C GLY A 105 -8.52 -0.69 -2.06
N ARG A 106 -7.93 -1.19 -3.14
CA ARG A 106 -8.55 -1.19 -4.47
C ARG A 106 -9.75 -2.14 -4.55
N LEU A 107 -9.65 -3.32 -3.92
CA LEU A 107 -10.77 -4.24 -3.83
C LEU A 107 -11.93 -3.59 -3.07
N PHE A 108 -11.66 -3.00 -1.90
CA PHE A 108 -12.62 -2.20 -1.14
C PHE A 108 -13.27 -1.11 -2.01
N ALA A 109 -12.45 -0.27 -2.68
CA ALA A 109 -12.93 0.85 -3.48
C ALA A 109 -13.76 0.43 -4.71
N SER A 110 -13.50 -0.75 -5.25
CA SER A 110 -14.25 -1.31 -6.40
C SER A 110 -15.59 -1.92 -5.99
N LEU A 111 -15.70 -2.38 -4.74
CA LEU A 111 -16.84 -3.12 -4.22
C LEU A 111 -17.74 -2.32 -3.29
N ILE A 112 -17.30 -1.16 -2.78
CA ILE A 112 -18.19 -0.28 -2.02
C ILE A 112 -19.38 0.15 -2.87
N ASP A 113 -20.59 0.08 -2.29
CA ASP A 113 -21.82 0.56 -2.93
C ASP A 113 -21.87 2.09 -2.82
N ARG A 114 -21.45 2.77 -3.89
CA ARG A 114 -21.36 4.23 -3.89
C ARG A 114 -22.71 4.92 -3.84
N ASP A 115 -23.76 4.27 -4.31
CA ASP A 115 -25.11 4.82 -4.28
C ASP A 115 -25.69 4.83 -2.87
N LYS A 116 -25.15 3.98 -1.99
CA LYS A 116 -25.52 3.90 -0.56
C LYS A 116 -24.44 4.49 0.36
N MET A 117 -23.35 4.97 -0.21
CA MET A 117 -22.30 5.68 0.53
C MET A 117 -22.80 7.09 0.86
N GLY A 118 -22.82 7.43 2.14
CA GLY A 118 -23.22 8.76 2.60
C GLY A 118 -22.21 9.85 2.23
N SER A 119 -22.26 10.95 2.97
CA SER A 119 -21.30 12.06 2.86
C SER A 119 -20.29 12.02 4.01
N MET A 120 -19.66 13.16 4.28
CA MET A 120 -18.72 13.36 5.39
C MET A 120 -19.29 12.81 6.72
N GLY A 121 -18.51 11.99 7.43
CA GLY A 121 -18.92 11.28 8.65
C GLY A 121 -19.50 9.88 8.42
N ASP A 122 -19.86 9.52 7.17
CA ASP A 122 -20.21 8.15 6.84
C ASP A 122 -18.95 7.26 6.79
N PRO A 123 -18.94 6.10 7.46
CA PRO A 123 -17.75 5.24 7.49
C PRO A 123 -17.26 4.79 6.12
N GLY A 124 -18.17 4.54 5.18
CA GLY A 124 -17.81 4.14 3.81
C GLY A 124 -17.13 5.28 3.07
N PHE A 125 -17.67 6.51 3.20
CA PHE A 125 -17.09 7.72 2.61
C PHE A 125 -15.70 8.01 3.17
N GLU A 126 -15.54 8.00 4.50
CA GLU A 126 -14.25 8.31 5.16
C GLU A 126 -13.17 7.26 4.78
N LEU A 127 -13.51 5.98 4.77
CA LEU A 127 -12.60 4.92 4.35
C LEU A 127 -12.24 5.04 2.86
N PHE A 128 -13.19 5.41 1.99
CA PHE A 128 -12.92 5.61 0.58
C PHE A 128 -11.95 6.77 0.34
N GLN A 129 -12.12 7.89 1.05
CA GLN A 129 -11.20 9.02 1.00
C GLN A 129 -9.82 8.66 1.57
N ALA A 130 -9.78 7.94 2.70
CA ALA A 130 -8.54 7.48 3.30
C ALA A 130 -7.74 6.55 2.36
N GLN A 131 -8.42 5.64 1.65
CA GLN A 131 -7.77 4.76 0.67
C GLN A 131 -7.09 5.56 -0.44
N ASN A 132 -7.77 6.58 -0.99
CA ASN A 132 -7.20 7.44 -2.01
C ASN A 132 -6.02 8.25 -1.48
N ALA A 133 -6.14 8.81 -0.28
CA ALA A 133 -5.07 9.55 0.36
C ALA A 133 -3.83 8.69 0.63
N PHE A 134 -3.99 7.49 1.19
CA PHE A 134 -2.87 6.55 1.37
C PHE A 134 -2.17 6.23 0.05
N GLN A 135 -2.94 5.95 -1.00
CA GLN A 135 -2.36 5.62 -2.31
C GLN A 135 -1.52 6.77 -2.86
N GLN A 136 -2.01 8.00 -2.75
CA GLN A 136 -1.32 9.19 -3.27
C GLN A 136 -0.11 9.59 -2.44
N LEU A 137 -0.23 9.56 -1.12
CA LEU A 137 0.80 10.09 -0.22
C LEU A 137 1.92 9.08 0.07
N VAL A 138 1.60 7.79 0.17
CA VAL A 138 2.59 6.73 0.48
C VAL A 138 3.27 6.20 -0.77
N GLY A 139 2.55 6.16 -1.89
CA GLY A 139 3.03 5.61 -3.16
C GLY A 139 4.39 6.15 -3.61
N PRO A 140 4.61 7.47 -3.65
CA PRO A 140 5.88 8.04 -4.08
C PRO A 140 7.11 7.53 -3.30
N TYR A 141 6.98 7.27 -2.01
CA TYR A 141 8.06 6.77 -1.16
C TYR A 141 8.36 5.29 -1.39
N ILE A 142 7.35 4.44 -1.16
CA ILE A 142 7.57 2.99 -1.19
C ILE A 142 7.80 2.50 -2.62
N ASN A 143 7.08 3.03 -3.62
CA ASN A 143 7.39 2.74 -5.03
C ASN A 143 8.75 3.29 -5.43
N GLY A 144 9.10 4.51 -4.98
CA GLY A 144 10.42 5.10 -5.20
C GLY A 144 11.55 4.17 -4.78
N TYR A 145 11.41 3.51 -3.63
CA TYR A 145 12.35 2.52 -3.14
C TYR A 145 12.23 1.17 -3.89
N ALA A 146 11.02 0.62 -4.02
CA ALA A 146 10.76 -0.71 -4.56
C ALA A 146 11.22 -0.88 -6.02
N PHE A 147 10.99 0.12 -6.86
CA PHE A 147 11.42 0.10 -8.26
C PHE A 147 12.95 0.21 -8.45
N GLY A 148 13.70 0.46 -7.38
CA GLY A 148 15.17 0.39 -7.39
C GLY A 148 15.71 -1.03 -7.49
N ASP A 149 14.92 -2.03 -7.09
CA ASP A 149 15.29 -3.44 -7.15
C ASP A 149 14.11 -4.27 -7.71
N ILE A 150 14.03 -4.33 -9.03
CA ILE A 150 12.97 -5.07 -9.74
C ILE A 150 13.02 -6.57 -9.46
N ASP A 151 14.21 -7.14 -9.27
CA ASP A 151 14.37 -8.56 -9.00
C ASP A 151 13.82 -8.93 -7.62
N HIS A 152 13.89 -8.01 -6.66
CA HIS A 152 13.23 -8.16 -5.36
C HIS A 152 11.73 -7.87 -5.42
N LEU A 153 11.30 -6.91 -6.24
CA LEU A 153 9.90 -6.50 -6.36
C LEU A 153 9.02 -7.59 -7.01
N VAL A 154 9.50 -8.23 -8.08
CA VAL A 154 8.73 -9.23 -8.84
C VAL A 154 8.18 -10.35 -7.94
N PRO A 155 8.98 -11.07 -7.12
CA PRO A 155 8.44 -12.11 -6.26
C PRO A 155 7.46 -11.59 -5.20
N ILE A 156 7.58 -10.33 -4.79
CA ILE A 156 6.61 -9.70 -3.88
C ILE A 156 5.26 -9.53 -4.57
N ILE A 157 5.24 -9.00 -5.79
CA ILE A 157 3.98 -8.84 -6.56
C ILE A 157 3.34 -10.20 -6.85
N GLU A 158 4.15 -11.22 -7.19
CA GLU A 158 3.66 -12.59 -7.37
C GLU A 158 3.05 -13.16 -6.07
N ARG A 159 3.64 -12.82 -4.92
CA ARG A 159 3.08 -13.19 -3.61
C ARG A 159 1.74 -12.51 -3.34
N VAL A 160 1.66 -11.18 -3.53
CA VAL A 160 0.40 -10.43 -3.39
C VAL A 160 -0.69 -10.99 -4.31
N GLN A 161 -0.34 -11.35 -5.54
CA GLN A 161 -1.27 -11.96 -6.49
C GLN A 161 -1.78 -13.33 -6.00
N ARG A 162 -0.89 -14.17 -5.42
CA ARG A 162 -1.32 -15.46 -4.84
C ARG A 162 -2.22 -15.27 -3.62
N GLU A 163 -1.88 -14.35 -2.73
CA GLU A 163 -2.69 -14.02 -1.54
C GLU A 163 -4.05 -13.43 -1.93
N GLY A 164 -4.10 -12.65 -3.01
CA GLY A 164 -5.34 -12.04 -3.54
C GLY A 164 -6.26 -12.98 -4.33
N LYS A 165 -5.94 -14.29 -4.45
CA LYS A 165 -6.84 -15.22 -5.16
C LYS A 165 -8.16 -15.46 -4.44
N ILE A 166 -8.16 -15.35 -3.11
CA ILE A 166 -9.35 -15.56 -2.28
C ILE A 166 -9.92 -14.20 -1.92
N VAL A 167 -11.18 -13.96 -2.26
CA VAL A 167 -11.87 -12.73 -1.87
C VAL A 167 -12.26 -12.84 -0.39
N PRO A 168 -11.75 -11.95 0.48
CA PRO A 168 -12.14 -11.96 1.88
C PRO A 168 -13.59 -11.50 2.06
N ASP A 169 -14.22 -11.88 3.17
CA ASP A 169 -15.55 -11.35 3.51
C ASP A 169 -15.43 -9.90 4.02
N LEU A 170 -15.54 -8.95 3.08
CA LEU A 170 -15.41 -7.53 3.37
C LEU A 170 -16.44 -7.03 4.39
N THR A 171 -17.60 -7.66 4.51
CA THR A 171 -18.63 -7.27 5.49
C THR A 171 -18.18 -7.51 6.93
N LYS A 172 -17.29 -8.48 7.14
CA LYS A 172 -16.67 -8.75 8.46
C LYS A 172 -15.51 -7.79 8.75
N ILE A 173 -14.74 -7.43 7.72
CA ILE A 173 -13.59 -6.51 7.86
C ILE A 173 -14.08 -5.07 8.05
N TYR A 174 -15.18 -4.70 7.38
CA TYR A 174 -15.75 -3.35 7.39
C TYR A 174 -17.25 -3.38 7.75
N PRO A 175 -17.61 -3.69 9.01
CA PRO A 175 -19.01 -4.00 9.40
C PRO A 175 -19.98 -2.82 9.28
N ARG A 176 -19.47 -1.59 9.11
CA ARG A 176 -20.28 -0.37 8.95
C ARG A 176 -20.33 0.15 7.52
N VAL A 177 -19.90 -0.66 6.54
CA VAL A 177 -19.85 -0.27 5.13
C VAL A 177 -20.79 -1.14 4.32
N THR A 178 -21.52 -0.52 3.40
CA THR A 178 -22.38 -1.23 2.45
C THR A 178 -21.59 -1.54 1.18
N PHE A 179 -21.63 -2.80 0.77
CA PHE A 179 -20.95 -3.29 -0.43
C PHE A 179 -21.95 -3.68 -1.49
N LYS A 180 -21.51 -3.71 -2.74
CA LYS A 180 -22.20 -4.29 -3.87
C LYS A 180 -22.56 -5.76 -3.61
N PRO A 181 -23.50 -6.34 -4.36
CA PRO A 181 -23.88 -7.75 -4.23
C PRO A 181 -22.67 -8.69 -4.31
N LYS A 182 -22.64 -9.74 -3.48
CA LYS A 182 -21.51 -10.71 -3.45
C LYS A 182 -21.25 -11.36 -4.81
N SER A 183 -22.24 -11.43 -5.69
CA SER A 183 -22.08 -11.92 -7.07
C SER A 183 -21.10 -11.11 -7.94
N GLU A 184 -20.83 -9.85 -7.57
CA GLU A 184 -19.90 -8.99 -8.29
C GLU A 184 -18.45 -9.10 -7.78
N TRP A 185 -18.24 -9.67 -6.58
CA TRP A 185 -16.95 -9.63 -5.90
C TRP A 185 -15.85 -10.40 -6.64
N GLU A 186 -16.19 -11.58 -7.14
CA GLU A 186 -15.24 -12.41 -7.90
C GLU A 186 -14.80 -11.74 -9.21
N ALA A 187 -15.70 -11.03 -9.89
CA ALA A 187 -15.36 -10.31 -11.12
C ALA A 187 -14.42 -9.14 -10.84
N ALA A 188 -14.69 -8.37 -9.80
CA ALA A 188 -13.82 -7.26 -9.37
C ALA A 188 -12.42 -7.78 -8.98
N ASN A 189 -12.36 -8.87 -8.22
CA ASN A 189 -11.11 -9.49 -7.80
C ASN A 189 -10.30 -10.03 -8.98
N ARG A 190 -10.94 -10.69 -9.96
CA ARG A 190 -10.27 -11.12 -11.20
C ARG A 190 -9.65 -9.94 -11.93
N GLY A 191 -10.37 -8.83 -12.09
CA GLY A 191 -9.84 -7.62 -12.72
C GLY A 191 -8.57 -7.08 -12.05
N LEU A 192 -8.51 -7.08 -10.70
CA LEU A 192 -7.32 -6.69 -9.97
C LEU A 192 -6.16 -7.67 -10.19
N ASN A 193 -6.42 -8.97 -10.19
CA ASN A 193 -5.40 -9.99 -10.45
C ASN A 193 -4.84 -9.91 -11.88
N GLU A 194 -5.69 -9.66 -12.88
CA GLU A 194 -5.26 -9.39 -14.25
C GLU A 194 -4.38 -8.15 -14.33
N GLY A 195 -4.71 -7.15 -13.53
CA GLY A 195 -3.90 -5.95 -13.38
C GLY A 195 -2.50 -6.25 -12.85
N LEU A 196 -2.38 -7.07 -11.81
CA LEU A 196 -1.07 -7.51 -11.29
C LEU A 196 -0.29 -8.34 -12.32
N THR A 197 -0.98 -9.17 -13.10
CA THR A 197 -0.34 -9.92 -14.22
C THR A 197 0.29 -8.96 -15.24
N LYS A 198 -0.44 -7.91 -15.63
CA LYS A 198 0.10 -6.88 -16.55
C LYS A 198 1.30 -6.16 -15.95
N LEU A 199 1.23 -5.81 -14.66
CA LEU A 199 2.37 -5.20 -13.95
C LEU A 199 3.59 -6.13 -13.97
N LEU A 200 3.43 -7.41 -13.64
CA LEU A 200 4.53 -8.39 -13.66
C LEU A 200 5.18 -8.51 -15.04
N VAL A 201 4.38 -8.55 -16.12
CA VAL A 201 4.89 -8.57 -17.49
C VAL A 201 5.72 -7.31 -17.79
N THR A 202 5.22 -6.14 -17.39
CA THR A 202 5.94 -4.87 -17.57
C THR A 202 7.26 -4.85 -16.77
N LEU A 203 7.23 -5.23 -15.49
CA LEU A 203 8.43 -5.26 -14.65
C LEU A 203 9.52 -6.16 -15.24
N LYS A 204 9.15 -7.34 -15.74
CA LYS A 204 10.09 -8.30 -16.35
C LYS A 204 10.66 -7.82 -17.68
N ASN A 205 9.83 -7.21 -18.54
CA ASN A 205 10.20 -6.85 -19.90
C ASN A 205 10.85 -5.46 -20.01
N GLU A 206 10.53 -4.53 -19.11
CA GLU A 206 10.94 -3.12 -19.22
C GLU A 206 11.94 -2.70 -18.14
N LYS A 207 12.60 -3.65 -17.48
CA LYS A 207 13.54 -3.40 -16.38
C LYS A 207 14.59 -2.32 -16.71
N ALA A 208 15.20 -2.37 -17.90
CA ALA A 208 16.21 -1.40 -18.33
C ALA A 208 15.60 0.00 -18.52
N SER A 209 14.41 0.09 -19.14
CA SER A 209 13.69 1.34 -19.33
C SER A 209 13.27 1.96 -18.00
N ILE A 210 12.77 1.16 -17.05
CA ILE A 210 12.41 1.60 -15.72
C ILE A 210 13.63 2.20 -15.00
N LYS A 211 14.77 1.54 -15.06
CA LYS A 211 16.02 2.03 -14.47
C LYS A 211 16.45 3.37 -15.08
N GLN A 212 16.39 3.48 -16.41
CA GLN A 212 16.75 4.70 -17.11
C GLN A 212 15.85 5.87 -16.71
N GLN A 213 14.53 5.67 -16.68
CA GLN A 213 13.57 6.68 -16.25
C GLN A 213 13.79 7.12 -14.79
N ARG A 214 14.12 6.19 -13.89
CA ARG A 214 14.46 6.51 -12.49
C ARG A 214 15.67 7.44 -12.38
N ILE A 215 16.69 7.23 -13.22
CA ILE A 215 17.87 8.10 -13.28
C ILE A 215 17.46 9.48 -13.77
N GLU A 216 16.74 9.55 -14.89
CA GLU A 216 16.28 10.81 -15.51
C GLU A 216 15.42 11.66 -14.57
N HIS A 217 14.59 11.02 -13.76
CA HIS A 217 13.75 11.71 -12.76
C HIS A 217 14.41 11.85 -11.37
N GLY A 218 15.70 11.57 -11.22
CA GLY A 218 16.42 11.71 -9.96
C GLY A 218 16.01 10.75 -8.84
N MET A 219 15.17 9.76 -9.15
CA MET A 219 14.67 8.79 -8.16
C MET A 219 15.78 7.84 -7.70
N GLU A 220 16.69 7.48 -8.61
CA GLU A 220 17.82 6.64 -8.28
C GLU A 220 18.72 7.29 -7.21
N ALA A 221 19.04 8.58 -7.36
CA ALA A 221 19.83 9.31 -6.39
C ALA A 221 19.15 9.42 -5.01
N LYS A 222 17.81 9.50 -4.98
CA LYS A 222 17.05 9.64 -3.72
C LYS A 222 16.92 8.32 -2.95
N PHE A 223 16.78 7.18 -3.63
CA PHE A 223 16.39 5.92 -2.99
C PHE A 223 17.44 4.83 -3.01
N SER A 224 18.41 4.82 -3.95
CA SER A 224 19.37 3.72 -4.11
C SER A 224 20.30 3.49 -2.92
N LYS A 225 20.54 4.53 -2.13
CA LYS A 225 21.44 4.48 -0.95
C LYS A 225 20.72 4.17 0.36
N LEU A 226 19.39 4.04 0.34
CA LEU A 226 18.63 3.76 1.57
C LEU A 226 18.87 2.32 2.02
N PRO A 227 19.43 2.10 3.21
CA PRO A 227 19.63 0.75 3.72
C PRO A 227 18.31 0.09 4.08
N SER A 228 18.29 -1.24 4.07
CA SER A 228 17.19 -2.02 4.63
C SER A 228 17.76 -3.06 5.59
N LYS A 229 17.20 -3.11 6.80
CA LYS A 229 17.43 -4.21 7.75
C LYS A 229 16.35 -5.27 7.61
N ASP A 230 16.67 -6.49 7.98
CA ASP A 230 15.72 -7.59 7.98
C ASP A 230 14.84 -7.54 9.23
N LEU A 231 13.56 -7.89 9.06
CA LEU A 231 12.67 -8.06 10.20
C LEU A 231 13.08 -9.32 10.97
N PRO A 232 13.26 -9.25 12.30
CA PRO A 232 13.56 -10.44 13.12
C PRO A 232 12.50 -11.52 12.93
N LYS A 233 12.95 -12.78 12.93
CA LYS A 233 12.08 -13.97 12.78
C LYS A 233 11.30 -14.26 14.04
#